data_a83fb8518472882e9d035adb3004a771
#
_entry.id   a83fb8518472882e9d035adb3004a771
#
_cell.length_a   1.000
_cell.length_b   1.000
_cell.length_c   1.000
_cell.angle_alpha   90.00
_cell.angle_beta   90.00
_cell.angle_gamma   90.00
#
_symmetry.space_group_name_H-M   'P 1'
#
loop_
_entity.id
_entity.type
_entity.pdbx_description
1 polymer ?
#
loop_
_entity_poly.entity_id
_entity_poly.type
_entity_poly.pdbx_seq_one_letter_code
_entity_poly.pdbx_strand_id
1 'polypeptide(L)'
;LTAFFCFVDNGKTIKLREAFIIGHSNLVSSGILYFLPIASLSLVGPVITKAVSLMITTAGIITVFPRAMLNMKIVDIQSLYNNDRGEFLKESARFKNRVACIMLLGVIIMIAYGCLTNRTSSIVDIIYIGLSLSLFIFMGQYTILETTLINLVGKENISLILNSLSFIFFVGVY
;
A
#
# COMPACT_ATOMS: atom_id res chain seq x y z
N LEU A 1 14.92 4.21 -12.84
CA LEU A 1 14.01 4.54 -13.97
C LEU A 1 13.96 3.43 -15.03
N THR A 2 14.80 2.38 -14.94
CA THR A 2 14.91 1.28 -15.93
C THR A 2 14.14 0.01 -15.57
N ALA A 3 13.46 -0.05 -14.43
CA ALA A 3 12.71 -1.24 -14.00
C ALA A 3 11.25 -1.30 -14.55
N PHE A 4 10.83 -0.34 -15.34
CA PHE A 4 9.46 -0.26 -15.87
C PHE A 4 9.25 -0.99 -17.22
N PHE A 5 10.31 -1.56 -17.83
CA PHE A 5 10.23 -2.04 -19.21
C PHE A 5 10.39 -3.56 -19.40
N CYS A 6 10.35 -4.37 -18.36
CA CYS A 6 10.43 -5.83 -18.51
C CYS A 6 9.14 -6.55 -18.12
N PHE A 7 8.04 -6.26 -18.81
CA PHE A 7 6.89 -7.16 -18.95
C PHE A 7 6.58 -7.35 -20.44
N VAL A 8 7.55 -7.94 -21.15
CA VAL A 8 7.27 -8.51 -22.45
C VAL A 8 7.23 -10.02 -22.24
N ASP A 9 6.03 -10.52 -21.94
CA ASP A 9 5.75 -11.93 -22.04
C ASP A 9 4.69 -12.14 -23.11
N ASN A 10 5.01 -13.02 -24.06
CA ASN A 10 4.13 -13.61 -25.07
C ASN A 10 3.40 -12.68 -26.06
N GLY A 11 4.08 -11.65 -26.58
CA GLY A 11 3.58 -10.94 -27.78
C GLY A 11 2.30 -10.09 -27.57
N LYS A 12 1.84 -9.92 -26.35
CA LYS A 12 0.79 -8.95 -26.01
C LYS A 12 1.46 -7.58 -25.81
N THR A 13 1.36 -6.74 -26.82
CA THR A 13 1.63 -5.31 -26.63
C THR A 13 0.73 -4.80 -25.53
N ILE A 14 1.30 -4.41 -24.37
CA ILE A 14 0.56 -3.69 -23.32
C ILE A 14 0.03 -2.44 -24.00
N LYS A 15 -1.29 -2.34 -24.10
CA LYS A 15 -1.91 -1.16 -24.69
C LYS A 15 -1.51 0.02 -23.82
N LEU A 16 -0.97 1.05 -24.43
CA LEU A 16 -0.46 2.25 -23.74
C LEU A 16 -1.50 2.85 -22.78
N ARG A 17 -2.79 2.71 -23.13
CA ARG A 17 -3.92 3.06 -22.29
C ARG A 17 -3.98 2.26 -20.98
N GLU A 18 -3.79 0.95 -21.03
CA GLU A 18 -3.83 0.08 -19.85
C GLU A 18 -2.67 0.41 -18.90
N ALA A 19 -1.46 0.59 -19.45
CA ALA A 19 -0.29 1.01 -18.68
C ALA A 19 -0.52 2.37 -18.01
N PHE A 20 -1.16 3.32 -18.71
CA PHE A 20 -1.47 4.64 -18.16
C PHE A 20 -2.49 4.54 -17.02
N ILE A 21 -3.56 3.75 -17.18
CA ILE A 21 -4.60 3.56 -16.16
C ILE A 21 -4.00 2.93 -14.89
N ILE A 22 -3.19 1.88 -15.04
CA ILE A 22 -2.51 1.22 -13.91
C ILE A 22 -1.52 2.19 -13.24
N GLY A 23 -0.73 2.92 -14.02
CA GLY A 23 0.22 3.90 -13.51
C GLY A 23 -0.49 5.02 -12.73
N HIS A 24 -1.59 5.55 -13.26
CA HIS A 24 -2.39 6.58 -12.60
C HIS A 24 -3.05 6.05 -11.32
N SER A 25 -3.62 4.84 -11.35
CA SER A 25 -4.20 4.19 -10.18
C SER A 25 -3.17 4.00 -9.06
N ASN A 26 -1.95 3.60 -9.39
CA ASN A 26 -0.86 3.46 -8.44
C ASN A 26 -0.39 4.82 -7.89
N LEU A 27 -0.35 5.85 -8.74
CA LEU A 27 0.01 7.21 -8.33
C LEU A 27 -1.01 7.77 -7.34
N VAL A 28 -2.30 7.62 -7.60
CA VAL A 28 -3.37 8.05 -6.71
C VAL A 28 -3.30 7.31 -5.37
N SER A 29 -3.14 5.99 -5.41
CA SER A 29 -3.02 5.16 -4.21
C SER A 29 -1.81 5.50 -3.34
N SER A 30 -0.65 5.77 -3.97
CA SER A 30 0.58 6.15 -3.26
C SER A 30 0.59 7.63 -2.88
N GLY A 31 -0.05 8.48 -3.66
CA GLY A 31 -0.07 9.93 -3.50
C GLY A 31 -0.63 10.37 -2.16
N ILE A 32 -1.62 9.63 -1.63
CA ILE A 32 -2.21 9.91 -0.31
C ILE A 32 -1.12 9.94 0.77
N LEU A 33 -0.20 8.98 0.78
CA LEU A 33 0.88 8.91 1.77
C LEU A 33 1.83 10.11 1.68
N TYR A 34 2.09 10.62 0.48
CA TYR A 34 2.95 11.78 0.30
C TYR A 34 2.23 13.10 0.62
N PHE A 35 0.91 13.13 0.50
CA PHE A 35 0.10 14.30 0.84
C PHE A 35 -0.04 14.49 2.36
N LEU A 36 -0.05 13.40 3.14
CA LEU A 36 -0.20 13.44 4.60
C LEU A 36 0.78 14.38 5.33
N PRO A 37 2.10 14.40 5.05
CA PRO A 37 3.01 15.33 5.68
C PRO A 37 2.69 16.81 5.37
N ILE A 38 2.23 17.08 4.14
CA ILE A 38 1.86 18.45 3.73
C ILE A 38 0.60 18.89 4.46
N ALA A 39 -0.42 18.03 4.52
CA ALA A 39 -1.65 18.29 5.25
C ALA A 39 -1.39 18.45 6.76
N SER A 40 -0.54 17.60 7.36
CA SER A 40 -0.20 17.71 8.78
C SER A 40 0.54 19.01 9.11
N LEU A 41 1.39 19.50 8.21
CA LEU A 41 2.10 20.77 8.41
C LEU A 41 1.14 21.95 8.53
N SER A 42 0.09 21.98 7.69
CA SER A 42 -0.90 23.06 7.70
C SER A 42 -1.88 22.99 8.87
N LEU A 43 -2.19 21.77 9.36
CA LEU A 43 -3.23 21.57 10.37
C LEU A 43 -2.71 21.49 11.81
N VAL A 44 -1.57 20.83 12.03
CA VAL A 44 -1.07 20.47 13.37
C VAL A 44 0.32 21.02 13.70
N GLY A 45 1.00 21.62 12.76
CA GLY A 45 2.28 22.27 12.94
C GLY A 45 3.51 21.36 12.80
N PRO A 46 4.74 21.95 12.88
CA PRO A 46 5.96 21.28 12.43
C PRO A 46 6.42 20.11 13.31
N VAL A 47 6.12 20.11 14.60
CA VAL A 47 6.56 19.06 15.52
C VAL A 47 5.88 17.73 15.21
N ILE A 48 4.55 17.76 15.05
CA ILE A 48 3.77 16.57 14.72
C ILE A 48 4.05 16.13 13.28
N THR A 49 4.23 17.08 12.34
CA THR A 49 4.60 16.79 10.96
C THR A 49 5.89 15.99 10.86
N LYS A 50 6.89 16.30 11.70
CA LYS A 50 8.13 15.53 11.77
C LYS A 50 7.86 14.08 12.16
N ALA A 51 7.02 13.84 13.16
CA ALA A 51 6.64 12.49 13.59
C ALA A 51 5.92 11.73 12.48
N VAL A 52 4.93 12.36 11.84
CA VAL A 52 4.17 11.80 10.71
C VAL A 52 5.12 11.43 9.56
N SER A 53 6.03 12.32 9.17
CA SER A 53 6.97 12.09 8.07
C SER A 53 7.91 10.92 8.35
N LEU A 54 8.43 10.80 9.58
CA LEU A 54 9.27 9.68 9.99
C LEU A 54 8.51 8.36 9.97
N MET A 55 7.27 8.36 10.45
CA MET A 55 6.41 7.17 10.45
C MET A 55 6.07 6.72 9.02
N ILE A 56 5.75 7.65 8.12
CA ILE A 56 5.48 7.34 6.71
C ILE A 56 6.71 6.78 6.02
N THR A 57 7.89 7.33 6.28
CA THR A 57 9.14 6.82 5.71
C THR A 57 9.41 5.38 6.20
N THR A 58 9.26 5.13 7.50
CA THR A 58 9.42 3.79 8.07
C THR A 58 8.40 2.82 7.50
N ALA A 59 7.13 3.23 7.39
CA ALA A 59 6.08 2.45 6.77
C ALA A 59 6.37 2.13 5.29
N GLY A 60 6.93 3.09 4.55
CA GLY A 60 7.36 2.89 3.16
C GLY A 60 8.36 1.75 3.02
N ILE A 61 9.34 1.67 3.92
CA ILE A 61 10.31 0.57 3.95
C ILE A 61 9.62 -0.77 4.24
N ILE A 62 8.73 -0.80 5.22
CA ILE A 62 8.03 -2.02 5.64
C ILE A 62 7.13 -2.55 4.51
N THR A 63 6.47 -1.68 3.76
CA THR A 63 5.56 -2.07 2.66
C THR A 63 6.28 -2.67 1.46
N VAL A 64 7.60 -2.57 1.37
CA VAL A 64 8.40 -3.27 0.35
C VAL A 64 8.27 -4.79 0.49
N PHE A 65 8.19 -5.33 1.72
CA PHE A 65 8.15 -6.77 1.94
C PHE A 65 6.87 -7.43 1.40
N PRO A 66 5.65 -6.98 1.71
CA PRO A 66 4.43 -7.51 1.09
C PRO A 66 4.45 -7.44 -0.44
N ARG A 67 4.96 -6.35 -1.01
CA ARG A 67 5.06 -6.18 -2.47
C ARG A 67 6.06 -7.15 -3.09
N ALA A 68 7.22 -7.33 -2.47
CA ALA A 68 8.20 -8.31 -2.93
C ALA A 68 7.64 -9.75 -2.85
N MET A 69 6.96 -10.09 -1.76
CA MET A 69 6.29 -11.40 -1.63
C MET A 69 5.21 -11.60 -2.69
N LEU A 70 4.43 -10.55 -3.01
CA LEU A 70 3.41 -10.62 -4.05
C LEU A 70 4.06 -10.88 -5.41
N ASN A 71 5.11 -10.14 -5.76
CA ASN A 71 5.82 -10.30 -7.03
C ASN A 71 6.39 -11.71 -7.22
N MET A 72 6.85 -12.35 -6.14
CA MET A 72 7.34 -13.73 -6.19
C MET A 72 6.22 -14.77 -6.37
N LYS A 73 5.02 -14.47 -5.88
CA LYS A 73 3.91 -15.42 -5.79
C LYS A 73 2.79 -15.21 -6.80
N ILE A 74 2.75 -14.05 -7.47
CA ILE A 74 1.60 -13.63 -8.27
C ILE A 74 1.32 -14.58 -9.45
N VAL A 75 2.38 -15.12 -10.08
CA VAL A 75 2.24 -16.05 -11.21
C VAL A 75 1.62 -17.36 -10.75
N ASP A 76 2.07 -17.89 -9.62
CA ASP A 76 1.54 -19.14 -9.04
C ASP A 76 0.08 -18.95 -8.65
N ILE A 77 -0.23 -17.84 -7.95
CA ILE A 77 -1.61 -17.52 -7.52
C ILE A 77 -2.53 -17.32 -8.71
N GLN A 78 -2.06 -16.67 -9.78
CA GLN A 78 -2.83 -16.50 -11.01
C GLN A 78 -3.11 -17.82 -11.72
N SER A 79 -2.14 -18.73 -11.76
CA SER A 79 -2.33 -20.06 -12.32
C SER A 79 -3.36 -20.87 -11.54
N LEU A 80 -3.33 -20.80 -10.20
CA LEU A 80 -4.32 -21.43 -9.33
C LEU A 80 -5.72 -20.82 -9.50
N TYR A 81 -5.82 -19.51 -9.70
CA TYR A 81 -7.10 -18.83 -9.95
C TYR A 81 -7.82 -19.41 -11.18
N ASN A 82 -7.06 -19.78 -12.21
CA ASN A 82 -7.59 -20.33 -13.46
C ASN A 82 -7.88 -21.82 -13.39
N ASN A 83 -7.10 -22.58 -12.61
CA ASN A 83 -7.09 -24.05 -12.66
C ASN A 83 -7.72 -24.72 -11.44
N ASP A 84 -7.51 -24.19 -10.23
CA ASP A 84 -7.99 -24.75 -8.97
C ASP A 84 -8.41 -23.67 -7.98
N ARG A 85 -9.72 -23.43 -7.93
CA ARG A 85 -10.31 -22.41 -7.07
C ARG A 85 -10.19 -22.71 -5.58
N GLY A 86 -10.14 -23.99 -5.20
CA GLY A 86 -9.98 -24.41 -3.80
C GLY A 86 -8.57 -24.14 -3.27
N GLU A 87 -7.56 -24.50 -4.04
CA GLU A 87 -6.16 -24.19 -3.71
C GLU A 87 -5.87 -22.70 -3.79
N PHE A 88 -6.46 -21.98 -4.76
CA PHE A 88 -6.36 -20.52 -4.84
C PHE A 88 -6.82 -19.85 -3.54
N LEU A 89 -7.97 -20.23 -2.99
CA LEU A 89 -8.48 -19.63 -1.75
C LEU A 89 -7.56 -19.89 -0.56
N LYS A 90 -7.01 -21.10 -0.47
CA LYS A 90 -6.07 -21.48 0.61
C LYS A 90 -4.76 -20.68 0.50
N GLU A 91 -4.17 -20.60 -0.70
CA GLU A 91 -2.90 -19.88 -0.88
C GLU A 91 -3.09 -18.37 -0.71
N SER A 92 -4.21 -17.81 -1.17
CA SER A 92 -4.57 -16.42 -0.92
C SER A 92 -4.71 -16.11 0.56
N ALA A 93 -5.36 -16.99 1.33
CA ALA A 93 -5.49 -16.84 2.78
C ALA A 93 -4.11 -16.92 3.47
N ARG A 94 -3.26 -17.86 3.06
CA ARG A 94 -1.88 -17.96 3.59
C ARG A 94 -1.06 -16.72 3.29
N PHE A 95 -1.17 -16.19 2.07
CA PHE A 95 -0.51 -14.94 1.68
C PHE A 95 -0.97 -13.78 2.57
N LYS A 96 -2.27 -13.59 2.73
CA LYS A 96 -2.85 -12.54 3.58
C LYS A 96 -2.41 -12.64 5.03
N ASN A 97 -2.38 -13.85 5.59
CA ASN A 97 -1.91 -14.05 6.96
C ASN A 97 -0.43 -13.66 7.12
N ARG A 98 0.43 -14.00 6.16
CA ARG A 98 1.84 -13.56 6.18
C ARG A 98 1.97 -12.05 6.07
N VAL A 99 1.21 -11.42 5.17
CA VAL A 99 1.17 -9.95 5.05
C VAL A 99 0.71 -9.33 6.37
N ALA A 100 -0.35 -9.86 7.00
CA ALA A 100 -0.85 -9.39 8.28
C ALA A 100 0.23 -9.46 9.38
N CYS A 101 0.96 -10.57 9.49
CA CYS A 101 2.04 -10.71 10.46
C CYS A 101 3.17 -9.69 10.22
N ILE A 102 3.58 -9.49 8.97
CA ILE A 102 4.62 -8.50 8.62
C ILE A 102 4.15 -7.09 8.96
N MET A 103 2.89 -6.78 8.65
CA MET A 103 2.33 -5.45 8.93
C MET A 103 2.18 -5.19 10.43
N LEU A 104 1.76 -6.18 11.22
CA LEU A 104 1.69 -6.05 12.68
C LEU A 104 3.07 -5.78 13.29
N LEU A 105 4.10 -6.52 12.85
CA LEU A 105 5.47 -6.25 13.27
C LEU A 105 5.92 -4.84 12.85
N GLY A 106 5.55 -4.44 11.64
CA GLY A 106 5.84 -3.12 11.10
C GLY A 106 5.22 -1.98 11.91
N VAL A 107 3.97 -2.15 12.37
CA VAL A 107 3.29 -1.20 13.27
C VAL A 107 4.08 -1.00 14.56
N ILE A 108 4.52 -2.09 15.17
CA ILE A 108 5.30 -2.04 16.42
C ILE A 108 6.62 -1.28 16.19
N ILE A 109 7.34 -1.60 15.12
CA ILE A 109 8.60 -0.92 14.76
C ILE A 109 8.37 0.57 14.51
N MET A 110 7.33 0.92 13.77
CA MET A 110 7.01 2.31 13.42
C MET A 110 6.69 3.14 14.66
N ILE A 111 5.85 2.62 15.57
CA ILE A 111 5.48 3.31 16.82
C ILE A 111 6.71 3.43 17.74
N ALA A 112 7.45 2.34 17.93
CA ALA A 112 8.67 2.35 18.74
C ALA A 112 9.68 3.38 18.24
N TYR A 113 9.90 3.43 16.92
CA TYR A 113 10.79 4.40 16.30
C TYR A 113 10.28 5.84 16.47
N GLY A 114 8.97 6.06 16.32
CA GLY A 114 8.32 7.34 16.57
C GLY A 114 8.52 7.82 18.01
N CYS A 115 8.32 6.94 18.99
CA CYS A 115 8.54 7.25 20.41
C CYS A 115 10.03 7.57 20.74
N LEU A 116 10.96 6.84 20.14
CA LEU A 116 12.39 7.04 20.38
C LEU A 116 12.93 8.36 19.81
N THR A 117 12.38 8.77 18.65
CA THR A 117 12.88 9.94 17.91
C THR A 117 12.20 11.25 18.29
N ASN A 118 10.96 11.22 18.80
CA ASN A 118 10.19 12.42 19.15
C ASN A 118 10.03 12.59 20.67
N ARG A 119 11.12 12.97 21.35
CA ARG A 119 11.11 13.22 22.79
C ARG A 119 10.33 14.47 23.24
N THR A 120 9.98 15.35 22.31
CA THR A 120 9.28 16.62 22.58
C THR A 120 7.76 16.53 22.48
N SER A 121 7.23 15.48 21.88
CA SER A 121 5.78 15.26 21.76
C SER A 121 5.29 14.31 22.84
N SER A 122 4.00 14.42 23.16
CA SER A 122 3.35 13.45 24.05
C SER A 122 3.44 12.05 23.45
N ILE A 123 3.85 11.07 24.25
CA ILE A 123 3.89 9.64 23.83
C ILE A 123 2.51 9.17 23.37
N VAL A 124 1.45 9.66 24.02
CA VAL A 124 0.06 9.31 23.68
C VAL A 124 -0.27 9.80 22.28
N ASP A 125 0.09 11.02 21.91
CA ASP A 125 -0.15 11.57 20.57
C ASP A 125 0.60 10.77 19.49
N ILE A 126 1.85 10.40 19.78
CA ILE A 126 2.65 9.59 18.86
C ILE A 126 2.04 8.22 18.64
N ILE A 127 1.58 7.55 19.70
CA ILE A 127 0.89 6.26 19.60
C ILE A 127 -0.41 6.40 18.79
N TYR A 128 -1.21 7.42 19.05
CA TYR A 128 -2.46 7.66 18.36
C TYR A 128 -2.27 7.90 16.86
N ILE A 129 -1.32 8.76 16.51
CA ILE A 129 -0.94 9.03 15.11
C ILE A 129 -0.41 7.74 14.46
N GLY A 130 0.46 7.01 15.15
CA GLY A 130 1.03 5.76 14.66
C GLY A 130 -0.04 4.70 14.39
N LEU A 131 -1.00 4.53 15.28
CA LEU A 131 -2.12 3.59 15.08
C LEU A 131 -3.03 4.02 13.91
N SER A 132 -3.33 5.30 13.79
CA SER A 132 -4.17 5.82 12.70
C SER A 132 -3.52 5.63 11.33
N LEU A 133 -2.23 5.97 11.21
CA LEU A 133 -1.44 5.73 10.01
C LEU A 133 -1.31 4.24 9.69
N SER A 134 -1.12 3.41 10.71
CA SER A 134 -1.01 1.96 10.57
C SER A 134 -2.27 1.34 10.00
N LEU A 135 -3.44 1.74 10.49
CA LEU A 135 -4.72 1.25 9.97
C LEU A 135 -4.84 1.54 8.47
N PHE A 136 -4.52 2.76 8.06
CA PHE A 136 -4.59 3.15 6.66
C PHE A 136 -3.61 2.35 5.78
N ILE A 137 -2.33 2.26 6.20
CA ILE A 137 -1.29 1.54 5.45
C ILE A 137 -1.57 0.04 5.45
N PHE A 138 -1.98 -0.53 6.59
CA PHE A 138 -2.33 -1.94 6.72
C PHE A 138 -3.45 -2.35 5.78
N MET A 139 -4.54 -1.58 5.73
CA MET A 139 -5.66 -1.87 4.82
C MET A 139 -5.21 -1.86 3.35
N GLY A 140 -4.37 -0.89 2.95
CA GLY A 140 -3.82 -0.84 1.60
C GLY A 140 -2.95 -2.04 1.24
N GLN A 141 -2.15 -2.55 2.18
CA GLN A 141 -1.31 -3.73 1.93
C GLN A 141 -2.09 -5.05 2.05
N TYR A 142 -3.09 -5.11 2.90
CA TYR A 142 -3.94 -6.30 3.05
C TYR A 142 -4.74 -6.60 1.78
N THR A 143 -5.12 -5.57 1.04
CA THR A 143 -5.87 -5.69 -0.23
C THR A 143 -4.98 -5.72 -1.48
N ILE A 144 -3.65 -5.73 -1.33
CA ILE A 144 -2.72 -5.65 -2.46
C ILE A 144 -2.87 -6.83 -3.44
N LEU A 145 -3.18 -8.01 -2.94
CA LEU A 145 -3.40 -9.20 -3.76
C LEU A 145 -4.63 -9.03 -4.67
N GLU A 146 -5.75 -8.59 -4.11
CA GLU A 146 -6.99 -8.40 -4.85
C GLU A 146 -6.87 -7.31 -5.90
N THR A 147 -6.27 -6.18 -5.55
CA THR A 147 -6.07 -5.09 -6.51
C THR A 147 -5.17 -5.51 -7.66
N THR A 148 -4.14 -6.31 -7.38
CA THR A 148 -3.25 -6.83 -8.42
C THR A 148 -3.98 -7.84 -9.31
N LEU A 149 -4.76 -8.76 -8.74
CA LEU A 149 -5.57 -9.72 -9.51
C LEU A 149 -6.62 -9.03 -10.38
N ILE A 150 -7.28 -7.98 -9.88
CA ILE A 150 -8.23 -7.17 -10.65
C ILE A 150 -7.55 -6.58 -11.90
N ASN A 151 -6.32 -6.05 -11.73
CA ASN A 151 -5.55 -5.50 -12.84
C ASN A 151 -5.12 -6.58 -13.84
N LEU A 152 -4.73 -7.77 -13.37
CA LEU A 152 -4.32 -8.90 -14.24
C LEU A 152 -5.48 -9.50 -15.03
N VAL A 153 -6.71 -9.41 -14.53
CA VAL A 153 -7.93 -9.87 -15.24
C VAL A 153 -8.42 -8.83 -16.26
N GLY A 154 -7.72 -7.71 -16.44
CA GLY A 154 -8.07 -6.65 -17.39
C GLY A 154 -9.23 -5.77 -16.92
N LYS A 155 -9.41 -5.65 -15.60
CA LYS A 155 -10.41 -4.79 -14.97
C LYS A 155 -9.77 -3.59 -14.27
N GLU A 156 -8.70 -3.06 -14.83
CA GLU A 156 -7.90 -1.95 -14.30
C GLU A 156 -8.73 -0.68 -14.07
N ASN A 157 -9.81 -0.48 -14.84
CA ASN A 157 -10.75 0.63 -14.63
C ASN A 157 -11.42 0.56 -13.24
N ILE A 158 -11.72 -0.65 -12.74
CA ILE A 158 -12.31 -0.84 -11.41
C ILE A 158 -11.29 -0.43 -10.34
N SER A 159 -10.04 -0.85 -10.49
CA SER A 159 -8.95 -0.45 -9.59
C SER A 159 -8.77 1.07 -9.57
N LEU A 160 -8.80 1.72 -10.74
CA LEU A 160 -8.72 3.18 -10.84
C LEU A 160 -9.87 3.88 -10.12
N ILE A 161 -11.10 3.43 -10.34
CA ILE A 161 -12.29 4.01 -9.69
C ILE A 161 -12.20 3.86 -8.17
N LEU A 162 -11.86 2.67 -7.66
CA LEU A 162 -11.74 2.42 -6.23
C LEU A 162 -10.66 3.29 -5.58
N ASN A 163 -9.49 3.40 -6.20
CA ASN A 163 -8.41 4.23 -5.69
C ASN A 163 -8.76 5.73 -5.74
N SER A 164 -9.43 6.18 -6.82
CA SER A 164 -9.88 7.57 -6.95
C SER A 164 -10.94 7.93 -5.92
N LEU A 165 -11.92 7.04 -5.67
CA LEU A 165 -12.92 7.23 -4.61
C LEU A 165 -12.28 7.28 -3.23
N SER A 166 -11.32 6.39 -2.95
CA SER A 166 -10.57 6.40 -1.69
C SER A 166 -9.80 7.70 -1.49
N PHE A 167 -9.19 8.23 -2.56
CA PHE A 167 -8.49 9.51 -2.52
C PHE A 167 -9.45 10.69 -2.26
N ILE A 168 -10.58 10.74 -2.98
CA ILE A 168 -11.59 11.81 -2.81
C ILE A 168 -12.16 11.77 -1.39
N PHE A 169 -12.48 10.57 -0.88
CA PHE A 169 -12.95 10.40 0.48
C PHE A 169 -11.92 10.89 1.50
N PHE A 170 -10.66 10.51 1.32
CA PHE A 170 -9.57 10.94 2.20
C PHE A 170 -9.41 12.47 2.22
N VAL A 171 -9.37 13.11 1.05
CA VAL A 171 -9.24 14.58 0.94
C VAL A 171 -10.49 15.29 1.44
N GLY A 172 -11.67 14.69 1.32
CA GLY A 172 -12.93 15.28 1.76
C GLY A 172 -13.18 15.19 3.28
N VAL A 173 -12.48 14.28 3.97
CA VAL A 173 -12.58 14.13 5.44
C VAL A 173 -11.54 15.02 6.15
N TYR A 174 -10.50 15.45 5.46
CA TYR A 174 -9.47 16.36 5.97
C TYR A 174 -9.74 17.81 5.55
#